data_3e44464f8c5ce5ba1ab7b3f42f920347
#
_entry.id   3e44464f8c5ce5ba1ab7b3f42f920347
#
_cell.length_a   1.000
_cell.length_b   1.000
_cell.length_c   1.000
_cell.angle_alpha   90.00
_cell.angle_beta   90.00
_cell.angle_gamma   90.00
#
_symmetry.space_group_name_H-M   'P 1'
#
loop_
_entity.id
_entity.type
_entity.pdbx_description
1 polymer ?
#
loop_
_entity_poly.entity_id
_entity_poly.type
_entity_poly.pdbx_seq_one_letter_code
_entity_poly.pdbx_strand_id
1 'polypeptide(L)'
;MEHTPCWIWYPGDFELRHSLKLHARRQERDYYRLAIWPVYDCWHSVRFFRRIELTAPEGLTVLARGKGNVGVDGKLYPFGKEIPLSAGTHEIVVEVFREDGLPCLYVEKGSLSGTEGWTAQPFAGEKLPVGFSPLFTLPEQDPEVFPFVYEKLQPVEVIQDERGTLYDFGRETFARVFLEMENQPELTVCFGESETEARAVSDCPLIETVPAGTASIQFPARAFRYVFVPGEAKLCLRVEYERTPLKRRGRFSCSDRLLTDIWNTAAYTFELNSREFFLDGIKRDRWVWSGDAYQSYFVSRFLYMDADICHRTMWALRGKDPLLQHLNSIVDYSLYWLLSIWEDYQTYGDLDFVRAIWPRLRSLTDFCLERTNEEGFLIGREEDWVFMDWADMDKDGPLCAEQMLFIRALEAAADCASLAGQDGSRYAAHAERLSKKLDKFFYDEEKGAYIDTYASGRRNVTRHANIFAIL
;
A
#
# COMPACT_ATOMS: atom_id res chain seq x y z
N MET A 1 0.09 -5.14 23.26
CA MET A 1 1.48 -4.86 22.82
C MET A 1 2.02 -3.57 23.48
N GLU A 2 1.43 -3.19 24.62
CA GLU A 2 1.59 -1.86 25.22
C GLU A 2 3.02 -1.49 25.63
N HIS A 3 3.89 -2.43 25.89
CA HIS A 3 5.28 -2.17 26.28
C HIS A 3 6.33 -2.92 25.46
N THR A 4 5.96 -3.44 24.28
CA THR A 4 6.95 -4.06 23.39
C THR A 4 7.73 -2.94 22.68
N PRO A 5 9.05 -2.83 22.85
CA PRO A 5 9.85 -1.84 22.16
C PRO A 5 9.67 -1.97 20.65
N CYS A 6 9.47 -0.83 19.97
CA CYS A 6 9.38 -0.77 18.51
C CYS A 6 9.80 0.60 18.01
N TRP A 7 10.16 0.67 16.73
CA TRP A 7 10.34 1.94 16.04
C TRP A 7 9.00 2.62 15.82
N ILE A 8 8.94 3.92 16.09
CA ILE A 8 7.76 4.76 15.90
C ILE A 8 8.09 5.97 15.03
N TRP A 9 7.09 6.42 14.26
CA TRP A 9 7.18 7.52 13.30
C TRP A 9 5.89 8.34 13.25
N TYR A 10 5.84 9.39 12.42
CA TYR A 10 4.58 10.09 12.17
C TYR A 10 3.67 9.21 11.30
N PRO A 11 2.39 9.01 11.65
CA PRO A 11 1.52 8.04 10.99
C PRO A 11 1.34 8.38 9.50
N GLY A 12 1.48 7.36 8.66
CA GLY A 12 1.45 7.46 7.21
C GLY A 12 2.79 7.80 6.54
N ASP A 13 3.78 8.32 7.27
CA ASP A 13 5.06 8.72 6.68
C ASP A 13 5.92 7.54 6.21
N PHE A 14 5.89 6.44 6.95
CA PHE A 14 6.55 5.18 6.53
C PHE A 14 6.03 4.71 5.18
N GLU A 15 4.73 4.71 5.04
CA GLU A 15 4.04 4.25 3.84
C GLU A 15 4.29 5.17 2.64
N LEU A 16 4.28 6.47 2.85
CA LEU A 16 4.60 7.44 1.80
C LEU A 16 6.04 7.29 1.33
N ARG A 17 6.98 7.12 2.27
CA ARG A 17 8.39 6.92 1.94
C ARG A 17 8.62 5.64 1.15
N HIS A 18 7.98 4.54 1.54
CA HIS A 18 8.07 3.27 0.80
C HIS A 18 7.33 3.33 -0.54
N SER A 19 6.22 4.06 -0.67
CA SER A 19 5.55 4.32 -1.96
C SER A 19 6.45 5.09 -2.92
N LEU A 20 7.15 6.12 -2.46
CA LEU A 20 8.12 6.86 -3.27
C LEU A 20 9.24 5.93 -3.78
N LYS A 21 9.77 5.07 -2.91
CA LYS A 21 10.78 4.07 -3.29
C LYS A 21 10.25 3.04 -4.27
N LEU A 22 9.02 2.59 -4.08
CA LEU A 22 8.35 1.68 -5.01
C LEU A 22 8.22 2.35 -6.38
N HIS A 23 7.77 3.61 -6.42
CA HIS A 23 7.64 4.37 -7.65
C HIS A 23 8.99 4.51 -8.39
N ALA A 24 10.06 4.84 -7.68
CA ALA A 24 11.40 4.95 -8.25
C ALA A 24 11.96 3.63 -8.82
N ARG A 25 11.47 2.48 -8.32
CA ARG A 25 11.87 1.14 -8.77
C ARG A 25 10.95 0.55 -9.86
N ARG A 26 9.86 1.24 -10.21
CA ARG A 26 8.98 0.86 -11.32
C ARG A 26 9.66 1.19 -12.63
N GLN A 27 10.21 0.19 -13.26
CA GLN A 27 10.90 0.39 -14.52
C GLN A 27 10.80 -0.87 -15.37
N GLU A 28 10.36 -0.70 -16.60
CA GLU A 28 10.50 -1.68 -17.67
C GLU A 28 11.41 -1.09 -18.75
N ARG A 29 11.89 -1.93 -19.65
CA ARG A 29 12.65 -1.49 -20.80
C ARG A 29 11.87 -0.45 -21.60
N ASP A 30 12.52 0.65 -21.95
CA ASP A 30 11.98 1.72 -22.81
C ASP A 30 10.64 2.31 -22.35
N TYR A 31 10.19 1.95 -21.17
CA TYR A 31 8.91 2.38 -20.65
C TYR A 31 8.96 2.71 -19.15
N TYR A 32 8.86 4.00 -18.87
CA TYR A 32 8.64 4.50 -17.52
C TYR A 32 7.37 5.34 -17.50
N ARG A 33 6.31 4.80 -16.91
CA ARG A 33 5.06 5.53 -16.77
C ARG A 33 5.07 6.37 -15.51
N LEU A 34 5.04 7.68 -15.68
CA LEU A 34 4.86 8.61 -14.59
C LEU A 34 3.46 8.43 -13.98
N ALA A 35 3.37 8.54 -12.66
CA ALA A 35 2.07 8.66 -12.03
C ALA A 35 1.39 9.96 -12.50
N ILE A 36 0.11 9.87 -12.84
CA ILE A 36 -0.72 11.04 -13.20
C ILE A 36 -1.37 11.67 -11.96
N TRP A 37 -0.93 11.25 -10.79
CA TRP A 37 -1.34 11.74 -9.47
C TRP A 37 -0.10 12.11 -8.65
N PRO A 38 -0.24 12.93 -7.58
CA PRO A 38 0.87 13.29 -6.73
C PRO A 38 1.52 12.07 -6.06
N VAL A 39 2.85 12.02 -6.09
CA VAL A 39 3.65 11.09 -5.31
C VAL A 39 4.27 11.88 -4.16
N TYR A 40 4.06 11.41 -2.94
CA TYR A 40 4.47 12.12 -1.72
C TYR A 40 5.69 11.48 -1.08
N ASP A 41 6.43 12.28 -0.30
CA ASP A 41 7.48 11.80 0.60
C ASP A 41 7.06 12.03 2.07
N CYS A 42 7.76 11.41 3.01
CA CYS A 42 7.62 11.64 4.45
C CYS A 42 7.97 13.08 4.84
N TRP A 43 7.59 13.48 6.04
CA TRP A 43 8.12 14.69 6.64
C TRP A 43 9.57 14.49 7.07
N HIS A 44 10.45 15.48 6.81
CA HIS A 44 11.86 15.42 7.19
C HIS A 44 12.13 15.86 8.63
N SER A 45 11.17 16.51 9.28
CA SER A 45 11.28 16.97 10.66
C SER A 45 10.00 16.64 11.43
N VAL A 46 10.15 15.88 12.49
CA VAL A 46 9.04 15.41 13.34
C VAL A 46 9.39 15.59 14.80
N ARG A 47 8.42 16.07 15.58
CA ARG A 47 8.46 16.10 17.03
C ARG A 47 7.59 14.99 17.58
N PHE A 48 8.13 14.26 18.55
CA PHE A 48 7.43 13.22 19.30
C PHE A 48 7.22 13.70 20.73
N PHE A 49 6.04 13.44 21.27
CA PHE A 49 5.65 13.93 22.59
C PHE A 49 5.15 12.77 23.45
N ARG A 50 5.56 12.78 24.70
CA ARG A 50 5.05 11.86 25.72
C ARG A 50 4.99 12.59 27.07
N ARG A 51 3.85 12.49 27.75
CA ARG A 51 3.72 12.84 29.17
C ARG A 51 3.52 11.56 29.95
N ILE A 52 4.29 11.38 31.04
CA ILE A 52 4.22 10.18 31.85
C ILE A 52 4.34 10.52 33.32
N GLU A 53 3.67 9.75 34.16
CA GLU A 53 3.83 9.78 35.62
C GLU A 53 4.52 8.49 36.05
N LEU A 54 5.74 8.60 36.59
CA LEU A 54 6.55 7.48 37.06
C LEU A 54 6.36 7.29 38.56
N THR A 55 6.05 6.06 38.97
CA THR A 55 5.91 5.71 40.39
C THR A 55 7.27 5.41 41.06
N ALA A 56 8.30 5.13 40.26
CA ALA A 56 9.67 4.87 40.71
C ALA A 56 10.66 5.46 39.68
N PRO A 57 11.91 5.74 40.10
CA PRO A 57 12.94 6.18 39.16
C PRO A 57 13.19 5.17 38.04
N GLU A 58 13.39 5.66 36.79
CA GLU A 58 13.62 4.85 35.60
C GLU A 58 14.69 5.50 34.72
N GLY A 59 15.40 4.70 33.90
CA GLY A 59 16.31 5.18 32.87
C GLY A 59 15.65 5.24 31.51
N LEU A 60 15.72 6.38 30.81
CA LEU A 60 15.25 6.57 29.46
C LEU A 60 16.43 6.56 28.49
N THR A 61 16.44 5.62 27.54
CA THR A 61 17.37 5.62 26.39
C THR A 61 16.57 5.69 25.09
N VAL A 62 16.79 6.76 24.31
CA VAL A 62 16.16 6.97 23.02
C VAL A 62 17.19 6.82 21.91
N LEU A 63 16.93 5.91 20.98
CA LEU A 63 17.62 5.84 19.70
C LEU A 63 16.79 6.55 18.63
N ALA A 64 17.43 7.11 17.62
CA ALA A 64 16.73 7.75 16.50
C ALA A 64 17.45 7.48 15.18
N ARG A 65 16.68 7.48 14.08
CA ARG A 65 17.22 7.57 12.73
C ARG A 65 17.05 9.01 12.24
N GLY A 66 18.12 9.77 12.37
CA GLY A 66 18.16 11.20 12.08
C GLY A 66 19.01 11.98 13.09
N LYS A 67 19.05 13.29 12.92
CA LYS A 67 19.71 14.25 13.83
C LYS A 67 18.65 14.86 14.76
N GLY A 68 19.05 15.24 15.97
CA GLY A 68 18.12 15.88 16.90
C GLY A 68 18.53 15.68 18.36
N ASN A 69 17.56 15.73 19.25
CA ASN A 69 17.76 15.64 20.69
C ASN A 69 16.53 15.09 21.43
N VAL A 70 16.73 14.74 22.68
CA VAL A 70 15.69 14.35 23.64
C VAL A 70 15.55 15.47 24.66
N GLY A 71 14.44 16.14 24.71
CA GLY A 71 14.05 17.09 25.76
C GLY A 71 13.31 16.37 26.89
N VAL A 72 13.76 16.53 28.13
CA VAL A 72 13.06 16.07 29.32
C VAL A 72 12.92 17.26 30.26
N ASP A 73 11.70 17.67 30.55
CA ASP A 73 11.37 18.80 31.44
C ASP A 73 12.15 20.08 31.06
N GLY A 74 12.30 20.31 29.76
CA GLY A 74 13.02 21.47 29.20
C GLY A 74 14.54 21.32 29.10
N LYS A 75 15.13 20.23 29.60
CA LYS A 75 16.56 19.98 29.48
C LYS A 75 16.86 19.04 28.30
N LEU A 76 17.86 19.39 27.48
CA LEU A 76 18.21 18.66 26.27
C LEU A 76 19.32 17.61 26.50
N TYR A 77 19.15 16.45 25.87
CA TYR A 77 20.07 15.32 25.91
C TYR A 77 20.30 14.76 24.52
N PRO A 78 21.51 14.22 24.24
CA PRO A 78 21.77 13.55 22.97
C PRO A 78 21.11 12.16 22.91
N PHE A 79 20.88 11.66 21.71
CA PHE A 79 20.45 10.28 21.49
C PHE A 79 21.48 9.24 22.00
N GLY A 80 21.00 8.06 22.36
CA GLY A 80 21.81 6.92 22.79
C GLY A 80 22.41 7.02 24.18
N LYS A 81 22.12 8.09 24.93
CA LYS A 81 22.52 8.22 26.34
C LYS A 81 21.38 7.89 27.26
N GLU A 82 21.67 7.17 28.34
CA GLU A 82 20.73 6.94 29.42
C GLU A 82 20.47 8.24 30.18
N ILE A 83 19.20 8.62 30.27
CA ILE A 83 18.71 9.82 30.97
C ILE A 83 18.01 9.34 32.23
N PRO A 84 18.50 9.66 33.45
CA PRO A 84 17.82 9.27 34.67
C PRO A 84 16.55 10.12 34.85
N LEU A 85 15.41 9.46 35.02
CA LEU A 85 14.13 10.04 35.38
C LEU A 85 13.84 9.72 36.86
N SER A 86 13.44 10.71 37.65
CA SER A 86 12.95 10.52 39.01
C SER A 86 11.52 9.97 39.03
N ALA A 87 11.03 9.57 40.18
CA ALA A 87 9.58 9.41 40.35
C ALA A 87 8.89 10.77 40.20
N GLY A 88 7.70 10.80 39.60
CA GLY A 88 6.91 12.01 39.30
C GLY A 88 6.51 12.14 37.86
N THR A 89 5.94 13.30 37.52
CA THR A 89 5.48 13.59 36.15
C THR A 89 6.63 14.16 35.31
N HIS A 90 6.79 13.64 34.11
CA HIS A 90 7.78 14.11 33.14
C HIS A 90 7.11 14.46 31.81
N GLU A 91 7.59 15.54 31.19
CA GLU A 91 7.27 15.92 29.81
C GLU A 91 8.48 15.63 28.92
N ILE A 92 8.28 14.75 27.92
CA ILE A 92 9.33 14.31 27.01
C ILE A 92 8.98 14.82 25.61
N VAL A 93 9.92 15.50 24.98
CA VAL A 93 9.83 15.96 23.59
C VAL A 93 11.07 15.50 22.85
N VAL A 94 10.90 14.69 21.81
CA VAL A 94 12.01 14.22 21.00
C VAL A 94 11.89 14.86 19.62
N GLU A 95 12.91 15.59 19.21
CA GLU A 95 12.96 16.19 17.87
C GLU A 95 13.87 15.36 16.98
N VAL A 96 13.36 14.94 15.82
CA VAL A 96 14.13 14.16 14.85
C VAL A 96 14.04 14.82 13.48
N PHE A 97 15.20 15.10 12.89
CA PHE A 97 15.34 15.54 11.50
C PHE A 97 16.14 14.53 10.71
N ARG A 98 15.63 14.12 9.55
CA ARG A 98 16.33 13.24 8.61
C ARG A 98 16.18 13.77 7.19
N GLU A 99 17.30 14.13 6.57
CA GLU A 99 17.33 14.75 5.24
C GLU A 99 16.89 13.77 4.15
N ASP A 100 17.42 12.56 4.17
CA ASP A 100 17.05 11.49 3.26
C ASP A 100 16.61 10.27 4.06
N GLY A 101 15.31 10.17 4.23
CA GLY A 101 14.68 9.05 4.90
C GLY A 101 13.67 9.43 5.97
N LEU A 102 13.09 8.41 6.60
CA LEU A 102 12.02 8.50 7.57
C LEU A 102 12.55 8.92 8.96
N PRO A 103 12.16 10.09 9.53
CA PRO A 103 12.43 10.41 10.93
C PRO A 103 11.69 9.44 11.84
N CYS A 104 12.41 8.69 12.67
CA CYS A 104 11.82 7.76 13.59
C CYS A 104 12.65 7.62 14.86
N LEU A 105 12.05 7.15 15.92
CA LEU A 105 12.71 6.87 17.20
C LEU A 105 12.34 5.50 17.75
N TYR A 106 13.18 5.02 18.66
CA TYR A 106 13.03 3.77 19.38
C TYR A 106 13.39 3.99 20.84
N VAL A 107 12.55 3.53 21.75
CA VAL A 107 12.84 3.54 23.20
C VAL A 107 13.17 2.12 23.63
N GLU A 108 14.41 1.91 24.12
CA GLU A 108 14.96 0.56 24.32
C GLU A 108 14.21 -0.26 25.37
N LYS A 109 13.79 0.36 26.46
CA LYS A 109 13.17 -0.35 27.59
C LYS A 109 12.35 0.59 28.46
N GLY A 110 11.60 0.01 29.40
CA GLY A 110 10.86 0.72 30.43
C GLY A 110 9.44 1.08 30.05
N SER A 111 8.79 1.83 30.91
CA SER A 111 7.38 2.24 30.77
C SER A 111 7.13 3.22 29.61
N LEU A 112 8.20 3.77 29.04
CA LEU A 112 8.15 4.66 27.87
C LEU A 112 8.33 3.92 26.55
N SER A 113 8.64 2.62 26.57
CA SER A 113 8.79 1.83 25.34
C SER A 113 7.44 1.53 24.67
N GLY A 114 7.49 1.22 23.37
CA GLY A 114 6.28 0.97 22.57
C GLY A 114 5.57 2.25 22.11
N THR A 115 4.29 2.13 21.80
CA THR A 115 3.49 3.20 21.17
C THR A 115 2.61 3.98 22.14
N GLU A 116 2.30 3.39 23.31
CA GLU A 116 1.30 3.94 24.23
C GLU A 116 1.60 5.37 24.64
N GLY A 117 0.61 6.27 24.48
CA GLY A 117 0.64 7.67 24.86
C GLY A 117 1.69 8.52 24.12
N TRP A 118 2.44 7.97 23.17
CA TRP A 118 3.23 8.75 22.24
C TRP A 118 2.38 9.41 21.19
N THR A 119 2.65 10.66 20.90
CA THR A 119 2.10 11.40 19.77
C THR A 119 3.22 12.01 18.94
N ALA A 120 2.96 12.23 17.67
CA ALA A 120 3.92 12.84 16.75
C ALA A 120 3.28 14.04 16.03
N GLN A 121 4.10 15.02 15.68
CA GLN A 121 3.67 16.20 14.95
C GLN A 121 4.79 16.72 14.05
N PRO A 122 4.61 16.81 12.73
CA PRO A 122 5.49 17.57 11.84
C PRO A 122 5.21 19.07 11.94
N PHE A 123 6.06 19.89 11.36
CA PHE A 123 5.93 21.36 11.45
C PHE A 123 4.56 21.89 10.96
N ALA A 124 4.04 21.34 9.87
CA ALA A 124 2.78 21.79 9.25
C ALA A 124 1.66 20.74 9.30
N GLY A 125 1.79 19.70 10.15
CA GLY A 125 0.79 18.64 10.29
C GLY A 125 0.06 18.65 11.62
N GLU A 126 -0.97 17.84 11.70
CA GLU A 126 -1.73 17.62 12.94
C GLU A 126 -0.90 16.79 13.93
N LYS A 127 -1.19 16.94 15.22
CA LYS A 127 -0.64 16.09 16.27
C LYS A 127 -1.48 14.82 16.37
N LEU A 128 -0.88 13.68 16.02
CA LEU A 128 -1.56 12.39 15.94
C LEU A 128 -0.86 11.34 16.81
N PRO A 129 -1.53 10.22 17.17
CA PRO A 129 -0.85 9.05 17.72
C PRO A 129 0.24 8.57 16.75
N VAL A 130 1.32 8.01 17.28
CA VAL A 130 2.45 7.55 16.44
C VAL A 130 2.08 6.37 15.57
N GLY A 131 2.66 6.33 14.36
CA GLY A 131 2.67 5.16 13.49
C GLY A 131 3.75 4.17 13.91
N PHE A 132 3.53 2.89 13.66
CA PHE A 132 4.48 1.80 13.90
C PHE A 132 4.13 0.60 13.02
N SER A 133 5.01 -0.39 12.97
CA SER A 133 4.73 -1.71 12.42
C SER A 133 5.38 -2.79 13.27
N PRO A 134 4.74 -3.95 13.48
CA PRO A 134 5.32 -5.07 14.22
C PRO A 134 6.55 -5.68 13.54
N LEU A 135 6.88 -5.25 12.33
CA LEU A 135 8.08 -5.65 11.60
C LEU A 135 9.37 -5.00 12.15
N PHE A 136 9.26 -3.93 12.96
CA PHE A 136 10.38 -3.12 13.41
C PHE A 136 10.47 -3.06 14.93
N THR A 137 10.82 -4.19 15.55
CA THR A 137 10.89 -4.35 17.01
C THR A 137 12.33 -4.41 17.55
N LEU A 138 13.33 -4.40 16.70
CA LEU A 138 14.73 -4.49 17.10
C LEU A 138 15.46 -3.14 16.91
N PRO A 139 16.32 -2.73 17.84
CA PRO A 139 16.97 -1.41 17.80
C PRO A 139 17.93 -1.20 16.62
N GLU A 140 18.54 -2.29 16.10
CA GLU A 140 19.41 -2.25 14.93
C GLU A 140 18.68 -2.04 13.60
N GLN A 141 17.38 -2.31 13.53
CA GLN A 141 16.58 -2.12 12.32
C GLN A 141 16.51 -0.64 11.93
N ASP A 142 16.45 -0.37 10.65
CA ASP A 142 16.09 0.93 10.10
C ASP A 142 14.78 0.80 9.33
N PRO A 143 13.68 1.45 9.75
CA PRO A 143 12.41 1.45 9.02
C PRO A 143 12.52 1.94 7.56
N GLU A 144 13.61 2.57 7.19
CA GLU A 144 13.93 2.91 5.80
C GLU A 144 14.17 1.67 4.92
N VAL A 145 14.50 0.51 5.51
CA VAL A 145 14.76 -0.74 4.81
C VAL A 145 13.65 -1.74 5.13
N PHE A 146 12.78 -2.00 4.14
CA PHE A 146 11.70 -2.98 4.34
C PHE A 146 12.31 -4.39 4.56
N PRO A 147 11.89 -5.15 5.59
CA PRO A 147 12.53 -6.39 6.02
C PRO A 147 12.05 -7.58 5.19
N PHE A 148 12.32 -7.57 3.87
CA PHE A 148 12.05 -8.73 3.03
C PHE A 148 12.85 -9.95 3.45
N VAL A 149 12.26 -11.11 3.26
CA VAL A 149 12.91 -12.41 3.42
C VAL A 149 13.43 -12.88 2.05
N TYR A 150 14.65 -13.39 2.02
CA TYR A 150 15.31 -13.87 0.82
C TYR A 150 15.57 -15.37 0.92
N GLU A 151 15.10 -16.13 -0.06
CA GLU A 151 15.26 -17.57 -0.13
C GLU A 151 16.00 -17.94 -1.42
N LYS A 152 17.03 -18.80 -1.31
CA LYS A 152 17.76 -19.27 -2.50
C LYS A 152 16.81 -20.04 -3.41
N LEU A 153 16.81 -19.68 -4.69
CA LEU A 153 16.02 -20.35 -5.72
C LEU A 153 16.96 -20.97 -6.75
N GLN A 154 16.72 -22.26 -7.08
CA GLN A 154 17.45 -22.96 -8.11
C GLN A 154 16.54 -23.16 -9.32
N PRO A 155 17.07 -23.08 -10.55
CA PRO A 155 16.31 -23.47 -11.73
C PRO A 155 15.93 -24.96 -11.65
N VAL A 156 14.72 -25.29 -12.07
CA VAL A 156 14.26 -26.68 -12.21
C VAL A 156 14.80 -27.32 -13.47
N GLU A 157 15.16 -26.50 -14.47
CA GLU A 157 15.76 -26.92 -15.73
C GLU A 157 16.70 -25.85 -16.26
N VAL A 158 17.79 -26.27 -16.90
CA VAL A 158 18.73 -25.43 -17.64
C VAL A 158 18.88 -25.99 -19.03
N ILE A 159 18.47 -25.22 -20.04
CA ILE A 159 18.51 -25.61 -21.44
C ILE A 159 19.60 -24.79 -22.15
N GLN A 160 20.61 -25.47 -22.67
CA GLN A 160 21.65 -24.84 -23.47
C GLN A 160 21.49 -25.29 -24.93
N ASP A 161 21.35 -24.32 -25.83
CA ASP A 161 21.23 -24.54 -27.27
C ASP A 161 22.07 -23.50 -28.05
N GLU A 162 22.01 -23.54 -29.38
CA GLU A 162 22.74 -22.60 -30.26
C GLU A 162 22.37 -21.14 -30.09
N ARG A 163 21.20 -20.83 -29.49
CA ARG A 163 20.72 -19.48 -29.23
C ARG A 163 21.23 -18.94 -27.90
N GLY A 164 21.59 -19.79 -26.94
CA GLY A 164 22.05 -19.38 -25.62
C GLY A 164 21.65 -20.34 -24.50
N THR A 165 21.65 -19.85 -23.29
CA THR A 165 21.28 -20.62 -22.08
C THR A 165 19.98 -20.08 -21.48
N LEU A 166 18.98 -20.96 -21.33
CA LEU A 166 17.70 -20.69 -20.68
C LEU A 166 17.64 -21.38 -19.31
N TYR A 167 17.28 -20.64 -18.30
CA TYR A 167 17.04 -21.13 -16.94
C TYR A 167 15.53 -21.07 -16.66
N ASP A 168 14.87 -22.20 -16.42
CA ASP A 168 13.46 -22.30 -16.00
C ASP A 168 13.39 -22.49 -14.48
N PHE A 169 12.66 -21.62 -13.78
CA PHE A 169 12.42 -21.71 -12.34
C PHE A 169 11.11 -22.43 -11.99
N GLY A 170 10.44 -23.02 -12.99
CA GLY A 170 9.25 -23.86 -12.84
C GLY A 170 7.95 -23.09 -12.63
N ARG A 171 8.00 -21.89 -12.11
CA ARG A 171 6.84 -20.98 -11.91
C ARG A 171 7.30 -19.54 -11.87
N GLU A 172 6.35 -18.63 -12.06
CA GLU A 172 6.58 -17.21 -11.89
C GLU A 172 7.14 -16.90 -10.49
N THR A 173 8.08 -15.99 -10.42
CA THR A 173 8.74 -15.58 -9.18
C THR A 173 9.00 -14.07 -9.17
N PHE A 174 9.27 -13.52 -7.99
CA PHE A 174 9.80 -12.17 -7.83
C PHE A 174 11.13 -12.27 -7.08
N ALA A 175 12.23 -12.05 -7.78
CA ALA A 175 13.55 -12.42 -7.26
C ALA A 175 14.66 -11.46 -7.67
N ARG A 176 15.70 -11.37 -6.84
CA ARG A 176 16.99 -10.76 -7.20
C ARG A 176 17.83 -11.78 -7.95
N VAL A 177 18.52 -11.32 -8.99
CA VAL A 177 19.43 -12.15 -9.76
C VAL A 177 20.85 -11.61 -9.63
N PHE A 178 21.77 -12.51 -9.38
CA PHE A 178 23.21 -12.25 -9.26
C PHE A 178 23.93 -13.02 -10.36
N LEU A 179 24.82 -12.36 -11.06
CA LEU A 179 25.72 -12.98 -12.03
C LEU A 179 27.15 -12.78 -11.57
N GLU A 180 27.93 -13.86 -11.64
CA GLU A 180 29.39 -13.85 -11.50
C GLU A 180 29.99 -14.34 -12.81
N MET A 181 30.98 -13.63 -13.36
CA MET A 181 31.48 -13.85 -14.72
C MET A 181 32.97 -13.62 -14.77
N GLU A 182 33.66 -14.30 -15.73
CA GLU A 182 35.09 -14.10 -16.00
C GLU A 182 35.30 -13.60 -17.43
N ASN A 183 35.89 -12.41 -17.57
CA ASN A 183 36.34 -11.83 -18.86
C ASN A 183 35.27 -11.89 -19.97
N GLN A 184 34.02 -11.56 -19.64
CA GLN A 184 32.90 -11.60 -20.59
C GLN A 184 32.88 -10.35 -21.48
N PRO A 185 32.54 -10.49 -22.79
CA PRO A 185 32.06 -9.35 -23.56
C PRO A 185 30.79 -8.75 -22.94
N GLU A 186 30.27 -7.71 -23.56
CA GLU A 186 28.93 -7.22 -23.20
C GLU A 186 27.90 -8.34 -23.29
N LEU A 187 27.08 -8.48 -22.28
CA LEU A 187 26.12 -9.56 -22.10
C LEU A 187 24.70 -9.03 -21.99
N THR A 188 23.79 -9.66 -22.70
CA THR A 188 22.35 -9.41 -22.57
C THR A 188 21.72 -10.46 -21.67
N VAL A 189 20.81 -10.06 -20.79
CA VAL A 189 20.03 -10.95 -19.92
C VAL A 189 18.54 -10.59 -20.06
N CYS A 190 17.73 -11.56 -20.46
CA CYS A 190 16.30 -11.41 -20.70
C CYS A 190 15.51 -12.15 -19.61
N PHE A 191 14.44 -11.50 -19.11
CA PHE A 191 13.58 -12.05 -18.07
C PHE A 191 12.14 -12.17 -18.61
N GLY A 192 11.60 -13.37 -18.65
CA GLY A 192 10.27 -13.63 -19.21
C GLY A 192 9.38 -14.47 -18.30
N GLU A 193 8.06 -14.27 -18.42
CA GLU A 193 7.04 -15.13 -17.79
C GLU A 193 6.84 -16.43 -18.61
N SER A 194 7.18 -16.38 -19.90
CA SER A 194 7.22 -17.56 -20.79
C SER A 194 8.58 -17.71 -21.46
N GLU A 195 8.89 -18.92 -21.90
CA GLU A 195 10.08 -19.18 -22.71
C GLU A 195 10.13 -18.32 -23.97
N THR A 196 8.98 -18.20 -24.67
CA THR A 196 8.87 -17.38 -25.88
C THR A 196 9.24 -15.93 -25.61
N GLU A 197 8.74 -15.37 -24.50
CA GLU A 197 9.02 -13.99 -24.11
C GLU A 197 10.51 -13.79 -23.76
N ALA A 198 11.09 -14.68 -22.94
CA ALA A 198 12.49 -14.59 -22.57
C ALA A 198 13.43 -14.71 -23.79
N ARG A 199 13.10 -15.56 -24.75
CA ARG A 199 13.88 -15.77 -25.98
C ARG A 199 13.64 -14.74 -27.08
N ALA A 200 12.67 -13.83 -26.91
CA ALA A 200 12.38 -12.78 -27.89
C ALA A 200 13.50 -11.72 -27.98
N VAL A 201 14.43 -11.69 -27.07
CA VAL A 201 15.58 -10.79 -26.96
C VAL A 201 15.22 -9.33 -27.22
N SER A 202 15.12 -8.90 -28.51
CA SER A 202 14.79 -7.52 -28.89
C SER A 202 13.41 -7.07 -28.40
N ASP A 203 12.45 -7.99 -28.29
CA ASP A 203 11.06 -7.71 -27.92
C ASP A 203 10.76 -8.15 -26.47
N CYS A 204 11.77 -8.63 -25.73
CA CYS A 204 11.62 -8.97 -24.32
C CYS A 204 11.38 -7.71 -23.47
N PRO A 205 10.27 -7.63 -22.72
CA PRO A 205 9.93 -6.43 -21.93
C PRO A 205 10.90 -6.15 -20.79
N LEU A 206 11.51 -7.18 -20.22
CA LEU A 206 12.52 -7.05 -19.15
C LEU A 206 13.87 -7.55 -19.64
N ILE A 207 14.73 -6.62 -19.96
CA ILE A 207 16.07 -6.89 -20.50
C ILE A 207 17.12 -6.06 -19.77
N GLU A 208 18.27 -6.64 -19.51
CA GLU A 208 19.42 -5.97 -18.93
C GLU A 208 20.64 -6.13 -19.80
N THR A 209 21.43 -5.11 -19.90
CA THR A 209 22.75 -5.14 -20.54
C THR A 209 23.83 -5.06 -19.48
N VAL A 210 24.71 -6.04 -19.46
CA VAL A 210 25.87 -6.09 -18.56
C VAL A 210 27.11 -5.65 -19.34
N PRO A 211 27.76 -4.56 -18.94
CA PRO A 211 28.95 -4.06 -19.65
C PRO A 211 30.08 -5.07 -19.69
N ALA A 212 30.87 -5.04 -20.76
CA ALA A 212 32.05 -5.89 -20.91
C ALA A 212 33.03 -5.70 -19.73
N GLY A 213 33.62 -6.80 -19.27
CA GLY A 213 34.58 -6.81 -18.16
C GLY A 213 33.96 -6.72 -16.77
N THR A 214 32.63 -6.73 -16.66
CA THR A 214 31.93 -6.82 -15.35
C THR A 214 32.17 -8.20 -14.73
N ALA A 215 32.80 -8.25 -13.56
CA ALA A 215 33.07 -9.51 -12.85
C ALA A 215 31.85 -10.02 -12.08
N SER A 216 31.05 -9.12 -11.54
CA SER A 216 29.81 -9.46 -10.83
C SER A 216 28.79 -8.34 -10.92
N ILE A 217 27.50 -8.71 -10.95
CA ILE A 217 26.39 -7.76 -10.92
C ILE A 217 25.21 -8.36 -10.15
N GLN A 218 24.47 -7.50 -9.48
CA GLN A 218 23.19 -7.82 -8.87
C GLN A 218 22.10 -6.99 -9.54
N PHE A 219 21.08 -7.64 -10.08
CA PHE A 219 19.89 -6.98 -10.56
C PHE A 219 18.85 -6.81 -9.42
N PRO A 220 18.11 -5.70 -9.40
CA PRO A 220 16.97 -5.52 -8.50
C PRO A 220 15.96 -6.66 -8.67
N ALA A 221 15.17 -6.91 -7.61
CA ALA A 221 14.10 -7.91 -7.69
C ALA A 221 13.09 -7.56 -8.78
N ARG A 222 12.71 -8.56 -9.57
CA ARG A 222 11.80 -8.48 -10.71
C ARG A 222 11.01 -9.76 -10.90
N ALA A 223 9.94 -9.66 -11.68
CA ALA A 223 9.07 -10.77 -12.01
C ALA A 223 9.63 -11.58 -13.19
N PHE A 224 9.73 -12.87 -13.05
CA PHE A 224 10.09 -13.80 -14.14
C PHE A 224 9.86 -15.25 -13.73
N ARG A 225 9.65 -16.12 -14.70
CA ARG A 225 9.84 -17.56 -14.58
C ARG A 225 11.11 -17.99 -15.28
N TYR A 226 11.47 -17.33 -16.38
CA TYR A 226 12.61 -17.70 -17.23
C TYR A 226 13.66 -16.60 -17.23
N VAL A 227 14.93 -17.00 -17.15
CA VAL A 227 16.07 -16.14 -17.44
C VAL A 227 16.75 -16.69 -18.68
N PHE A 228 16.92 -15.89 -19.72
CA PHE A 228 17.62 -16.27 -20.94
C PHE A 228 18.84 -15.39 -21.17
N VAL A 229 19.97 -16.04 -21.45
CA VAL A 229 21.23 -15.38 -21.78
C VAL A 229 21.57 -15.80 -23.21
N PRO A 230 21.45 -14.88 -24.19
CA PRO A 230 21.79 -15.18 -25.60
C PRO A 230 23.29 -15.45 -25.79
N GLY A 231 23.60 -16.35 -26.72
CA GLY A 231 24.97 -16.70 -27.10
C GLY A 231 25.70 -17.58 -26.07
N GLU A 232 26.99 -17.69 -26.23
CA GLU A 232 27.84 -18.43 -25.31
C GLU A 232 28.34 -17.50 -24.19
N ALA A 233 27.98 -17.80 -22.95
CA ALA A 233 28.46 -17.07 -21.80
C ALA A 233 28.89 -18.02 -20.68
N LYS A 234 30.08 -17.76 -20.11
CA LYS A 234 30.55 -18.46 -18.91
C LYS A 234 30.17 -17.63 -17.68
N LEU A 235 29.10 -18.00 -17.02
CA LEU A 235 28.60 -17.31 -15.86
C LEU A 235 28.07 -18.28 -14.80
N CYS A 236 28.11 -17.83 -13.55
CA CYS A 236 27.39 -18.44 -12.44
C CYS A 236 26.17 -17.57 -12.13
N LEU A 237 24.98 -18.15 -12.22
CA LEU A 237 23.72 -17.47 -11.92
C LEU A 237 23.23 -17.93 -10.56
N ARG A 238 22.95 -16.95 -9.68
CA ARG A 238 22.33 -17.15 -8.35
C ARG A 238 21.08 -16.30 -8.26
N VAL A 239 20.00 -16.90 -7.76
CA VAL A 239 18.69 -16.24 -7.61
C VAL A 239 18.23 -16.32 -6.17
N GLU A 240 17.68 -15.22 -5.68
CA GLU A 240 17.10 -15.12 -4.36
C GLU A 240 15.66 -14.62 -4.47
N TYR A 241 14.71 -15.51 -4.20
CA TYR A 241 13.28 -15.18 -4.09
C TYR A 241 13.07 -14.18 -2.95
N GLU A 242 12.43 -13.07 -3.28
CA GLU A 242 12.14 -12.01 -2.33
C GLU A 242 10.67 -12.05 -1.95
N ARG A 243 10.38 -12.21 -0.67
CA ARG A 243 9.01 -12.21 -0.16
C ARG A 243 8.86 -11.37 1.11
N THR A 244 7.63 -10.93 1.36
CA THR A 244 7.24 -10.29 2.62
C THR A 244 7.11 -11.35 3.72
N PRO A 245 7.48 -11.06 4.99
CA PRO A 245 7.39 -12.00 6.10
C PRO A 245 5.94 -12.20 6.60
N LEU A 246 5.00 -12.39 5.67
CA LEU A 246 3.58 -12.66 5.97
C LEU A 246 3.39 -14.13 6.32
N LYS A 247 2.56 -14.39 7.31
CA LYS A 247 2.19 -15.74 7.71
C LYS A 247 0.90 -16.19 7.05
N ARG A 248 0.99 -17.15 6.15
CA ARG A 248 -0.18 -17.79 5.56
C ARG A 248 -0.94 -18.61 6.65
N ARG A 249 -2.16 -18.18 6.97
CA ARG A 249 -3.04 -18.82 7.95
C ARG A 249 -4.15 -19.63 7.30
N GLY A 250 -4.69 -19.12 6.18
CA GLY A 250 -5.75 -19.78 5.44
C GLY A 250 -5.26 -21.00 4.66
N ARG A 251 -6.08 -22.05 4.65
CA ARG A 251 -5.81 -23.30 3.91
C ARG A 251 -7.12 -23.82 3.34
N PHE A 252 -7.05 -24.41 2.17
CA PHE A 252 -8.18 -25.09 1.55
C PHE A 252 -7.70 -26.40 0.92
N SER A 253 -8.49 -27.46 1.11
CA SER A 253 -8.34 -28.73 0.41
C SER A 253 -9.70 -29.40 0.32
N CYS A 254 -9.96 -30.13 -0.76
CA CYS A 254 -11.18 -30.91 -0.96
C CYS A 254 -10.87 -32.15 -1.79
N SER A 255 -11.89 -33.01 -2.03
CA SER A 255 -11.79 -34.22 -2.84
C SER A 255 -11.50 -33.94 -4.32
N ASP A 256 -11.87 -32.76 -4.81
CA ASP A 256 -11.52 -32.31 -6.17
C ASP A 256 -10.12 -31.67 -6.16
N ARG A 257 -9.18 -32.37 -6.77
CA ARG A 257 -7.79 -31.91 -6.86
C ARG A 257 -7.66 -30.58 -7.61
N LEU A 258 -8.45 -30.38 -8.67
CA LEU A 258 -8.40 -29.16 -9.48
C LEU A 258 -8.74 -27.93 -8.63
N LEU A 259 -9.77 -27.99 -7.80
CA LEU A 259 -10.12 -26.88 -6.90
C LEU A 259 -9.04 -26.61 -5.85
N THR A 260 -8.40 -27.66 -5.35
CA THR A 260 -7.24 -27.52 -4.44
C THR A 260 -6.06 -26.84 -5.13
N ASP A 261 -5.76 -27.22 -6.37
CA ASP A 261 -4.66 -26.66 -7.17
C ASP A 261 -4.96 -25.20 -7.55
N ILE A 262 -6.22 -24.85 -7.90
CA ILE A 262 -6.66 -23.47 -8.15
C ILE A 262 -6.43 -22.61 -6.90
N TRP A 263 -6.87 -23.07 -5.72
CA TRP A 263 -6.64 -22.36 -4.46
C TRP A 263 -5.14 -22.12 -4.20
N ASN A 264 -4.32 -23.14 -4.36
CA ASN A 264 -2.88 -23.02 -4.10
C ASN A 264 -2.20 -22.05 -5.08
N THR A 265 -2.59 -22.08 -6.35
CA THR A 265 -2.10 -21.15 -7.37
C THR A 265 -2.53 -19.73 -7.08
N ALA A 266 -3.80 -19.50 -6.77
CA ALA A 266 -4.32 -18.19 -6.42
C ALA A 266 -3.64 -17.62 -5.15
N ALA A 267 -3.45 -18.45 -4.13
CA ALA A 267 -2.77 -18.06 -2.90
C ALA A 267 -1.28 -17.72 -3.15
N TYR A 268 -0.62 -18.44 -4.05
CA TYR A 268 0.75 -18.13 -4.45
C TYR A 268 0.83 -16.82 -5.26
N THR A 269 -0.09 -16.62 -6.20
CA THR A 269 -0.19 -15.35 -6.95
C THR A 269 -0.41 -14.17 -6.01
N PHE A 270 -1.29 -14.32 -5.02
CA PHE A 270 -1.54 -13.27 -4.03
C PHE A 270 -0.31 -13.00 -3.15
N GLU A 271 0.47 -14.04 -2.80
CA GLU A 271 1.74 -13.89 -2.08
C GLU A 271 2.75 -13.05 -2.87
N LEU A 272 2.87 -13.29 -4.18
CA LEU A 272 3.75 -12.51 -5.06
C LEU A 272 3.39 -11.03 -5.08
N ASN A 273 2.09 -10.71 -5.06
CA ASN A 273 1.57 -9.33 -5.09
C ASN A 273 1.51 -8.68 -3.70
N SER A 274 1.72 -9.44 -2.61
CA SER A 274 1.75 -8.95 -1.24
C SER A 274 3.18 -8.54 -0.86
N ARG A 275 3.50 -7.28 -1.16
CA ARG A 275 4.84 -6.70 -0.98
C ARG A 275 4.86 -5.77 0.24
N GLU A 276 5.49 -4.61 0.13
CA GLU A 276 5.33 -3.53 1.14
C GLU A 276 3.86 -3.19 1.32
N PHE A 277 3.11 -3.29 0.23
CA PHE A 277 1.68 -3.05 0.07
C PHE A 277 1.06 -4.16 -0.77
N PHE A 278 -0.25 -4.18 -0.89
CA PHE A 278 -0.91 -4.97 -1.94
C PHE A 278 -0.75 -4.26 -3.28
N LEU A 279 -0.13 -4.94 -4.24
CA LEU A 279 0.09 -4.42 -5.59
C LEU A 279 -0.90 -5.05 -6.56
N ASP A 280 -1.21 -4.34 -7.63
CA ASP A 280 -1.98 -4.84 -8.77
C ASP A 280 -1.30 -6.01 -9.48
N GLY A 281 0.01 -5.97 -9.59
CA GLY A 281 0.84 -6.98 -10.22
C GLY A 281 2.33 -6.79 -9.93
N ILE A 282 3.14 -7.80 -10.23
CA ILE A 282 4.58 -7.77 -9.95
C ILE A 282 5.43 -7.38 -11.16
N LYS A 283 4.86 -7.38 -12.37
CA LYS A 283 5.61 -7.17 -13.61
C LYS A 283 5.55 -5.73 -14.10
N ARG A 284 4.41 -5.25 -14.57
CA ARG A 284 4.28 -3.96 -15.26
C ARG A 284 4.02 -2.79 -14.34
N ASP A 285 2.76 -2.55 -13.97
CA ASP A 285 2.41 -1.38 -13.18
C ASP A 285 3.11 -1.39 -11.82
N ARG A 286 3.11 -2.52 -11.13
CA ARG A 286 3.71 -2.70 -9.80
C ARG A 286 3.40 -1.52 -8.88
N TRP A 287 2.12 -1.20 -8.79
CA TRP A 287 1.66 -0.03 -8.07
C TRP A 287 0.51 -0.36 -7.13
N VAL A 288 0.24 0.56 -6.24
CA VAL A 288 -0.88 0.47 -5.31
C VAL A 288 -2.08 1.15 -5.96
N TRP A 289 -3.06 0.36 -6.39
CA TRP A 289 -4.32 0.83 -6.94
C TRP A 289 -5.45 0.56 -5.95
N SER A 290 -6.31 1.56 -5.69
CA SER A 290 -7.30 1.46 -4.61
C SER A 290 -8.37 0.40 -4.86
N GLY A 291 -8.85 0.26 -6.09
CA GLY A 291 -9.80 -0.79 -6.44
C GLY A 291 -9.22 -2.20 -6.30
N ASP A 292 -7.95 -2.39 -6.72
CA ASP A 292 -7.22 -3.66 -6.57
C ASP A 292 -6.95 -3.97 -5.09
N ALA A 293 -6.58 -2.95 -4.33
CA ALA A 293 -6.35 -3.09 -2.89
C ALA A 293 -7.64 -3.48 -2.15
N TYR A 294 -8.79 -2.93 -2.55
CA TYR A 294 -10.09 -3.28 -1.98
C TYR A 294 -10.36 -4.78 -2.09
N GLN A 295 -10.14 -5.38 -3.25
CA GLN A 295 -10.24 -6.83 -3.44
C GLN A 295 -9.19 -7.58 -2.63
N SER A 296 -7.99 -7.05 -2.54
CA SER A 296 -6.88 -7.66 -1.79
C SER A 296 -7.16 -7.75 -0.29
N TYR A 297 -7.87 -6.78 0.30
CA TYR A 297 -8.29 -6.83 1.70
C TYR A 297 -9.22 -8.02 1.96
N PHE A 298 -10.17 -8.32 1.05
CA PHE A 298 -11.02 -9.50 1.16
C PHE A 298 -10.21 -10.80 1.12
N VAL A 299 -9.30 -10.94 0.16
CA VAL A 299 -8.44 -12.12 0.07
C VAL A 299 -7.57 -12.28 1.31
N SER A 300 -6.99 -11.16 1.81
CA SER A 300 -6.15 -11.16 3.01
C SER A 300 -6.87 -11.66 4.26
N ARG A 301 -8.16 -11.35 4.43
CA ARG A 301 -9.00 -11.85 5.54
C ARG A 301 -9.00 -13.38 5.62
N PHE A 302 -8.99 -14.06 4.47
CA PHE A 302 -9.00 -15.52 4.41
C PHE A 302 -7.61 -16.14 4.38
N LEU A 303 -6.60 -15.43 3.86
CA LEU A 303 -5.27 -16.00 3.65
C LEU A 303 -4.29 -15.65 4.77
N TYR A 304 -4.22 -14.39 5.18
CA TYR A 304 -3.24 -13.88 6.15
C TYR A 304 -3.87 -13.50 7.49
N MET A 305 -5.03 -12.85 7.48
CA MET A 305 -5.61 -12.18 8.65
C MET A 305 -4.58 -11.26 9.31
N ASP A 306 -4.00 -10.37 8.52
CA ASP A 306 -2.91 -9.47 8.89
C ASP A 306 -3.34 -8.03 8.66
N ALA A 307 -3.56 -7.28 9.75
CA ALA A 307 -3.99 -5.89 9.68
C ALA A 307 -2.86 -4.95 9.22
N ASP A 308 -1.60 -5.27 9.53
CA ASP A 308 -0.48 -4.37 9.29
C ASP A 308 -0.29 -4.06 7.80
N ILE A 309 -0.35 -5.07 6.91
CA ILE A 309 -0.27 -4.83 5.46
C ILE A 309 -1.50 -4.11 4.91
N CYS A 310 -2.70 -4.35 5.50
CA CYS A 310 -3.92 -3.63 5.13
C CYS A 310 -3.77 -2.14 5.46
N HIS A 311 -3.40 -1.82 6.70
CA HIS A 311 -3.20 -0.44 7.16
C HIS A 311 -2.11 0.27 6.36
N ARG A 312 -0.97 -0.37 6.10
CA ARG A 312 0.09 0.19 5.24
C ARG A 312 -0.44 0.53 3.85
N THR A 313 -1.22 -0.36 3.25
CA THR A 313 -1.79 -0.12 1.91
C THR A 313 -2.78 1.05 1.93
N MET A 314 -3.62 1.15 2.94
CA MET A 314 -4.58 2.26 3.11
C MET A 314 -3.86 3.60 3.29
N TRP A 315 -2.81 3.67 4.11
CA TRP A 315 -2.01 4.87 4.28
C TRP A 315 -1.29 5.29 2.98
N ALA A 316 -0.68 4.34 2.28
CA ALA A 316 0.03 4.58 1.03
C ALA A 316 -0.87 5.19 -0.05
N LEU A 317 -2.09 4.66 -0.19
CA LEU A 317 -3.07 5.13 -1.18
C LEU A 317 -3.52 6.55 -0.94
N ARG A 318 -3.66 6.96 0.33
CA ARG A 318 -4.30 8.24 0.66
C ARG A 318 -3.41 9.47 0.41
N GLY A 319 -2.11 9.34 0.52
CA GLY A 319 -1.19 10.47 0.35
C GLY A 319 -1.32 11.53 1.46
N LYS A 320 -1.00 12.76 1.13
CA LYS A 320 -1.07 13.95 2.02
C LYS A 320 -2.19 14.90 1.61
N ASP A 321 -2.58 15.76 2.53
CA ASP A 321 -3.43 16.92 2.25
C ASP A 321 -2.60 18.15 1.83
N PRO A 322 -3.16 19.08 1.04
CA PRO A 322 -4.51 19.04 0.48
C PRO A 322 -4.67 18.02 -0.66
N LEU A 323 -5.88 17.45 -0.79
CA LEU A 323 -6.22 16.62 -1.94
C LEU A 323 -6.35 17.47 -3.20
N LEU A 324 -5.72 17.02 -4.28
CA LEU A 324 -5.78 17.66 -5.59
C LEU A 324 -6.65 16.88 -6.57
N GLN A 325 -6.72 15.57 -6.41
CA GLN A 325 -7.39 14.62 -7.30
C GLN A 325 -8.03 13.49 -6.48
N HIS A 326 -8.91 12.71 -7.11
CA HIS A 326 -9.31 11.40 -6.61
C HIS A 326 -8.13 10.45 -6.48
N LEU A 327 -8.22 9.44 -5.61
CA LEU A 327 -7.17 8.44 -5.44
C LEU A 327 -6.89 7.76 -6.79
N ASN A 328 -5.61 7.69 -7.17
CA ASN A 328 -5.18 7.23 -8.49
C ASN A 328 -5.87 7.95 -9.68
N SER A 329 -6.38 9.17 -9.49
CA SER A 329 -7.22 9.95 -10.41
C SER A 329 -8.57 9.30 -10.79
N ILE A 330 -9.02 8.31 -10.04
CA ILE A 330 -10.21 7.49 -10.32
C ILE A 330 -11.27 7.74 -9.26
N VAL A 331 -12.49 8.08 -9.67
CA VAL A 331 -13.57 8.51 -8.77
C VAL A 331 -13.97 7.39 -7.81
N ASP A 332 -14.36 6.24 -8.35
CA ASP A 332 -14.76 5.06 -7.56
C ASP A 332 -13.64 4.52 -6.66
N TYR A 333 -12.37 4.72 -6.99
CA TYR A 333 -11.23 4.32 -6.15
C TYR A 333 -11.17 5.09 -4.83
N SER A 334 -11.59 6.36 -4.83
CA SER A 334 -11.75 7.13 -3.58
C SER A 334 -12.86 6.53 -2.70
N LEU A 335 -13.95 6.07 -3.32
CA LEU A 335 -15.08 5.48 -2.61
C LEU A 335 -14.71 4.11 -2.01
N TYR A 336 -14.02 3.27 -2.77
CA TYR A 336 -13.50 1.99 -2.25
C TYR A 336 -12.55 2.18 -1.07
N TRP A 337 -11.72 3.22 -1.09
CA TRP A 337 -10.85 3.51 0.03
C TRP A 337 -11.63 3.90 1.30
N LEU A 338 -12.67 4.72 1.18
CA LEU A 338 -13.54 5.09 2.30
C LEU A 338 -14.21 3.85 2.91
N LEU A 339 -14.74 2.97 2.07
CA LEU A 339 -15.33 1.70 2.50
C LEU A 339 -14.30 0.80 3.19
N SER A 340 -13.07 0.74 2.66
CA SER A 340 -12.01 -0.11 3.20
C SER A 340 -11.73 0.15 4.67
N ILE A 341 -11.76 1.42 5.12
CA ILE A 341 -11.49 1.78 6.52
C ILE A 341 -12.56 1.24 7.45
N TRP A 342 -13.83 1.36 7.08
CA TRP A 342 -14.95 0.82 7.86
C TRP A 342 -14.91 -0.71 7.92
N GLU A 343 -14.72 -1.37 6.79
CA GLU A 343 -14.66 -2.83 6.72
C GLU A 343 -13.42 -3.42 7.40
N ASP A 344 -12.32 -2.69 7.41
CA ASP A 344 -11.13 -3.03 8.17
C ASP A 344 -11.43 -3.03 9.68
N TYR A 345 -12.08 -1.97 10.17
CA TYR A 345 -12.53 -1.91 11.56
C TYR A 345 -13.49 -3.08 11.91
N GLN A 346 -14.44 -3.38 11.04
CA GLN A 346 -15.33 -4.54 11.24
C GLN A 346 -14.57 -5.87 11.31
N THR A 347 -13.43 -5.95 10.63
CA THR A 347 -12.61 -7.17 10.57
C THR A 347 -11.66 -7.31 11.76
N TYR A 348 -10.97 -6.23 12.14
CA TYR A 348 -9.88 -6.25 13.11
C TYR A 348 -10.19 -5.55 14.42
N GLY A 349 -11.19 -4.65 14.45
CA GLY A 349 -11.57 -3.89 15.64
C GLY A 349 -10.55 -2.84 16.08
N ASP A 350 -9.63 -2.41 15.19
CA ASP A 350 -8.58 -1.46 15.52
C ASP A 350 -9.10 -0.02 15.53
N LEU A 351 -9.57 0.41 16.70
CA LEU A 351 -10.09 1.76 16.92
C LEU A 351 -8.99 2.83 16.84
N ASP A 352 -7.77 2.50 17.22
CA ASP A 352 -6.66 3.45 17.21
C ASP A 352 -6.21 3.75 15.77
N PHE A 353 -6.25 2.76 14.89
CA PHE A 353 -6.08 2.99 13.46
C PHE A 353 -7.15 3.92 12.88
N VAL A 354 -8.44 3.68 13.18
CA VAL A 354 -9.54 4.55 12.72
C VAL A 354 -9.34 5.99 13.18
N ARG A 355 -8.97 6.19 14.43
CA ARG A 355 -8.69 7.52 14.98
C ARG A 355 -7.49 8.20 14.31
N ALA A 356 -6.43 7.46 14.06
CA ALA A 356 -5.23 7.98 13.41
C ALA A 356 -5.48 8.39 11.96
N ILE A 357 -6.27 7.61 11.21
CA ILE A 357 -6.54 7.87 9.78
C ILE A 357 -7.71 8.83 9.57
N TRP A 358 -8.53 9.09 10.59
CA TRP A 358 -9.74 9.91 10.52
C TRP A 358 -9.55 11.29 9.85
N PRO A 359 -8.50 12.09 10.13
CA PRO A 359 -8.32 13.38 9.45
C PRO A 359 -8.27 13.23 7.93
N ARG A 360 -7.64 12.15 7.45
CA ARG A 360 -7.52 11.86 6.02
C ARG A 360 -8.80 11.29 5.42
N LEU A 361 -9.55 10.51 6.18
CA LEU A 361 -10.86 10.01 5.78
C LEU A 361 -11.83 11.18 5.64
N ARG A 362 -11.88 12.07 6.64
CA ARG A 362 -12.71 13.27 6.63
C ARG A 362 -12.42 14.13 5.38
N SER A 363 -11.16 14.47 5.13
CA SER A 363 -10.82 15.36 4.03
C SER A 363 -11.13 14.73 2.66
N LEU A 364 -10.99 13.40 2.48
CA LEU A 364 -11.40 12.74 1.24
C LEU A 364 -12.93 12.71 1.07
N THR A 365 -13.68 12.49 2.16
CA THR A 365 -15.13 12.52 2.12
C THR A 365 -15.64 13.92 1.75
N ASP A 366 -15.05 14.96 2.34
CA ASP A 366 -15.37 16.35 2.03
C ASP A 366 -15.01 16.69 0.57
N PHE A 367 -13.87 16.24 0.09
CA PHE A 367 -13.45 16.38 -1.30
C PHE A 367 -14.46 15.75 -2.28
N CYS A 368 -15.00 14.56 -1.97
CA CYS A 368 -16.05 13.93 -2.77
C CYS A 368 -17.36 14.75 -2.72
N LEU A 369 -17.77 15.25 -1.53
CA LEU A 369 -18.97 16.06 -1.40
C LEU A 369 -18.90 17.37 -2.17
N GLU A 370 -17.73 18.02 -2.27
CA GLU A 370 -17.52 19.22 -3.06
C GLU A 370 -17.60 18.99 -4.58
N ARG A 371 -17.63 17.74 -5.01
CA ARG A 371 -17.72 17.30 -6.41
C ARG A 371 -19.10 16.76 -6.77
N THR A 372 -20.12 17.15 -6.06
CA THR A 372 -21.49 16.79 -6.37
C THR A 372 -22.17 17.87 -7.23
N ASN A 373 -23.15 17.45 -8.06
CA ASN A 373 -24.00 18.35 -8.82
C ASN A 373 -25.12 18.96 -7.96
N GLU A 374 -26.04 19.73 -8.56
CA GLU A 374 -27.16 20.38 -7.86
C GLU A 374 -28.12 19.37 -7.20
N GLU A 375 -28.25 18.19 -7.76
CA GLU A 375 -29.05 17.09 -7.18
C GLU A 375 -28.34 16.40 -6.03
N GLY A 376 -27.03 16.63 -5.85
CA GLY A 376 -26.15 16.01 -4.84
C GLY A 376 -25.48 14.73 -5.30
N PHE A 377 -25.57 14.35 -6.59
CA PHE A 377 -24.88 13.20 -7.16
C PHE A 377 -23.43 13.53 -7.44
N LEU A 378 -22.54 12.60 -7.10
CA LEU A 378 -21.11 12.69 -7.42
C LEU A 378 -20.89 12.69 -8.93
N ILE A 379 -20.02 13.56 -9.41
CA ILE A 379 -19.67 13.67 -10.83
C ILE A 379 -18.15 13.72 -10.99
N GLY A 380 -17.63 13.04 -12.00
CA GLY A 380 -16.25 13.22 -12.46
C GLY A 380 -16.07 14.58 -13.14
N ARG A 381 -14.92 15.22 -12.95
CA ARG A 381 -14.46 16.42 -13.67
C ARG A 381 -13.60 16.00 -14.87
N GLU A 382 -13.15 16.95 -15.68
CA GLU A 382 -12.33 16.70 -16.87
C GLU A 382 -11.03 15.94 -16.54
N GLU A 383 -10.44 16.22 -15.38
CA GLU A 383 -9.22 15.55 -14.90
C GLU A 383 -9.45 14.19 -14.23
N ASP A 384 -10.69 13.83 -13.92
CA ASP A 384 -11.04 12.60 -13.21
C ASP A 384 -11.40 11.49 -14.20
N TRP A 385 -11.08 10.27 -13.82
CA TRP A 385 -11.49 9.08 -14.56
C TRP A 385 -12.66 8.40 -13.84
N VAL A 386 -13.86 8.46 -14.46
CA VAL A 386 -15.03 7.66 -14.07
C VAL A 386 -14.83 6.26 -14.63
N PHE A 387 -14.32 5.36 -13.80
CA PHE A 387 -13.88 4.05 -14.28
C PHE A 387 -14.92 2.95 -14.10
N MET A 388 -15.34 2.67 -12.87
CA MET A 388 -16.19 1.55 -12.44
C MET A 388 -15.71 0.16 -12.91
N ASP A 389 -15.51 -0.03 -14.23
CA ASP A 389 -15.02 -1.23 -14.86
C ASP A 389 -14.54 -0.92 -16.30
N TRP A 390 -13.83 -1.86 -16.91
CA TRP A 390 -13.46 -1.87 -18.33
C TRP A 390 -14.67 -2.17 -19.25
N ALA A 391 -15.84 -2.41 -18.70
CA ALA A 391 -17.06 -2.65 -19.46
C ALA A 391 -17.50 -1.41 -20.24
N ASP A 392 -18.10 -1.67 -21.40
CA ASP A 392 -18.79 -0.62 -22.18
C ASP A 392 -20.08 -0.25 -21.45
N MET A 393 -20.13 0.95 -20.88
CA MET A 393 -21.28 1.53 -20.20
C MET A 393 -21.38 3.01 -20.52
N ASP A 394 -22.57 3.55 -20.36
CA ASP A 394 -22.84 4.97 -20.57
C ASP A 394 -22.39 5.79 -19.35
N LYS A 395 -21.25 6.47 -19.48
CA LYS A 395 -20.62 7.28 -18.42
C LYS A 395 -20.81 8.79 -18.61
N ASP A 396 -21.80 9.19 -19.40
CA ASP A 396 -22.09 10.60 -19.70
C ASP A 396 -22.97 11.23 -18.61
N GLY A 397 -22.33 11.79 -17.57
CA GLY A 397 -22.95 12.38 -16.39
C GLY A 397 -22.88 11.48 -15.15
N PRO A 398 -23.74 11.69 -14.14
CA PRO A 398 -23.74 10.87 -12.93
C PRO A 398 -24.01 9.40 -13.26
N LEU A 399 -23.10 8.52 -12.85
CA LEU A 399 -23.21 7.08 -13.10
C LEU A 399 -23.94 6.40 -11.93
N CYS A 400 -25.02 5.67 -12.21
CA CYS A 400 -25.90 5.06 -11.20
C CYS A 400 -25.13 4.16 -10.20
N ALA A 401 -24.32 3.23 -10.71
CA ALA A 401 -23.51 2.35 -9.87
C ALA A 401 -22.55 3.11 -8.95
N GLU A 402 -21.97 4.21 -9.44
CA GLU A 402 -21.09 5.07 -8.65
C GLU A 402 -21.86 5.81 -7.55
N GLN A 403 -23.12 6.24 -7.81
CA GLN A 403 -23.94 6.86 -6.77
C GLN A 403 -24.30 5.88 -5.65
N MET A 404 -24.59 4.61 -5.97
CA MET A 404 -24.84 3.57 -4.98
C MET A 404 -23.58 3.31 -4.13
N LEU A 405 -22.41 3.24 -4.76
CA LEU A 405 -21.14 3.14 -4.06
C LEU A 405 -20.85 4.37 -3.20
N PHE A 406 -21.18 5.58 -3.67
CA PHE A 406 -21.01 6.82 -2.92
C PHE A 406 -21.89 6.86 -1.68
N ILE A 407 -23.16 6.42 -1.76
CA ILE A 407 -24.05 6.29 -0.60
C ILE A 407 -23.38 5.40 0.45
N ARG A 408 -22.90 4.23 0.10
CA ARG A 408 -22.23 3.29 1.01
C ARG A 408 -20.95 3.91 1.62
N ALA A 409 -20.18 4.63 0.81
CA ALA A 409 -18.97 5.32 1.27
C ALA A 409 -19.28 6.44 2.28
N LEU A 410 -20.36 7.18 2.09
CA LEU A 410 -20.83 8.20 3.03
C LEU A 410 -21.33 7.60 4.34
N GLU A 411 -22.07 6.48 4.30
CA GLU A 411 -22.48 5.73 5.48
C GLU A 411 -21.26 5.25 6.27
N ALA A 412 -20.30 4.62 5.60
CA ALA A 412 -19.03 4.19 6.19
C ALA A 412 -18.25 5.35 6.83
N ALA A 413 -18.24 6.52 6.18
CA ALA A 413 -17.60 7.72 6.72
C ALA A 413 -18.33 8.25 7.97
N ALA A 414 -19.66 8.16 8.02
CA ALA A 414 -20.44 8.54 9.21
C ALA A 414 -20.18 7.60 10.39
N ASP A 415 -20.08 6.29 10.13
CA ASP A 415 -19.75 5.29 11.14
C ASP A 415 -18.32 5.48 11.67
N CYS A 416 -17.35 5.69 10.80
CA CYS A 416 -15.97 6.01 11.19
C CYS A 416 -15.87 7.32 11.98
N ALA A 417 -16.67 8.34 11.65
CA ALA A 417 -16.75 9.57 12.44
C ALA A 417 -17.17 9.27 13.88
N SER A 418 -18.23 8.47 14.06
CA SER A 418 -18.71 8.05 15.38
C SER A 418 -17.62 7.34 16.19
N LEU A 419 -16.88 6.40 15.57
CA LEU A 419 -15.76 5.70 16.19
C LEU A 419 -14.62 6.64 16.59
N ALA A 420 -14.36 7.67 15.77
CA ALA A 420 -13.37 8.68 16.06
C ALA A 420 -13.85 9.75 17.07
N GLY A 421 -15.09 9.65 17.58
CA GLY A 421 -15.68 10.64 18.48
C GLY A 421 -16.00 11.98 17.80
N GLN A 422 -16.31 11.94 16.50
CA GLN A 422 -16.61 13.09 15.66
C GLN A 422 -18.07 13.05 15.15
N ASP A 423 -18.57 14.20 14.69
CA ASP A 423 -19.91 14.30 14.11
C ASP A 423 -19.89 13.90 12.62
N GLY A 424 -20.51 12.77 12.30
CA GLY A 424 -20.72 12.25 10.93
C GLY A 424 -22.12 12.54 10.36
N SER A 425 -22.98 13.28 11.07
CA SER A 425 -24.40 13.45 10.72
C SER A 425 -24.62 14.02 9.31
N ARG A 426 -23.75 14.91 8.84
CA ARG A 426 -23.83 15.47 7.47
C ARG A 426 -23.61 14.43 6.39
N TYR A 427 -22.76 13.42 6.63
CA TYR A 427 -22.50 12.33 5.70
C TYR A 427 -23.70 11.39 5.61
N ALA A 428 -24.21 10.96 6.78
CA ALA A 428 -25.42 10.15 6.87
C ALA A 428 -26.64 10.84 6.22
N ALA A 429 -26.83 12.13 6.49
CA ALA A 429 -27.93 12.90 5.89
C ALA A 429 -27.78 13.04 4.36
N HIS A 430 -26.56 13.13 3.83
CA HIS A 430 -26.36 13.18 2.38
C HIS A 430 -26.63 11.81 1.75
N ALA A 431 -26.15 10.72 2.34
CA ALA A 431 -26.44 9.36 1.91
C ALA A 431 -27.95 9.10 1.85
N GLU A 432 -28.68 9.44 2.90
CA GLU A 432 -30.15 9.28 2.96
C GLU A 432 -30.87 10.11 1.88
N ARG A 433 -30.43 11.34 1.60
CA ARG A 433 -31.00 12.14 0.52
C ARG A 433 -30.78 11.54 -0.86
N LEU A 434 -29.58 11.01 -1.11
CA LEU A 434 -29.25 10.35 -2.37
C LEU A 434 -30.08 9.07 -2.56
N SER A 435 -30.12 8.21 -1.55
CA SER A 435 -30.88 6.95 -1.57
C SER A 435 -32.35 7.19 -1.98
N LYS A 436 -32.99 8.23 -1.42
CA LYS A 436 -34.37 8.61 -1.78
C LYS A 436 -34.55 9.14 -3.21
N LYS A 437 -33.47 9.51 -3.87
CA LYS A 437 -33.49 10.05 -5.25
C LYS A 437 -33.18 9.01 -6.32
N LEU A 438 -32.52 7.88 -5.96
CA LEU A 438 -32.03 6.90 -6.94
C LEU A 438 -33.10 6.43 -7.90
N ASP A 439 -34.25 5.97 -7.40
CA ASP A 439 -35.34 5.46 -8.24
C ASP A 439 -35.86 6.53 -9.20
N LYS A 440 -36.06 7.75 -8.72
CA LYS A 440 -36.55 8.86 -9.53
C LYS A 440 -35.66 9.16 -10.74
N PHE A 441 -34.33 9.06 -10.57
CA PHE A 441 -33.38 9.48 -11.61
C PHE A 441 -32.87 8.30 -12.44
N PHE A 442 -32.76 7.11 -11.87
CA PHE A 442 -32.07 6.00 -12.51
C PHE A 442 -32.96 4.76 -12.77
N TYR A 443 -34.14 4.61 -12.11
CA TYR A 443 -35.00 3.47 -12.38
C TYR A 443 -35.85 3.70 -13.62
N ASP A 444 -35.82 2.75 -14.54
CA ASP A 444 -36.61 2.74 -15.77
C ASP A 444 -37.76 1.75 -15.61
N GLU A 445 -38.99 2.27 -15.43
CA GLU A 445 -40.19 1.48 -15.22
C GLU A 445 -40.50 0.55 -16.41
N GLU A 446 -40.23 1.02 -17.68
CA GLU A 446 -40.47 0.21 -18.87
C GLU A 446 -39.50 -0.98 -18.98
N LYS A 447 -38.26 -0.79 -18.54
CA LYS A 447 -37.22 -1.82 -18.54
C LYS A 447 -37.22 -2.65 -17.27
N GLY A 448 -37.85 -2.17 -16.20
CA GLY A 448 -37.84 -2.78 -14.89
C GLY A 448 -36.42 -2.88 -14.27
N ALA A 449 -35.56 -1.88 -14.55
CA ALA A 449 -34.12 -1.92 -14.19
C ALA A 449 -33.55 -0.52 -14.04
N TYR A 450 -32.43 -0.44 -13.33
CA TYR A 450 -31.62 0.78 -13.23
C TYR A 450 -30.81 0.99 -14.50
N ILE A 451 -30.84 2.22 -15.04
CA ILE A 451 -30.04 2.67 -16.18
C ILE A 451 -28.68 3.20 -15.71
N ASP A 452 -27.71 3.22 -16.62
CA ASP A 452 -26.34 3.67 -16.31
C ASP A 452 -26.31 5.14 -15.88
N THR A 453 -26.97 6.00 -16.66
CA THR A 453 -27.10 7.44 -16.38
C THR A 453 -28.40 7.99 -16.98
N TYR A 454 -28.92 9.04 -16.34
CA TYR A 454 -30.09 9.77 -16.87
C TYR A 454 -29.69 10.92 -17.80
N ALA A 455 -28.44 11.40 -17.73
CA ALA A 455 -28.01 12.63 -18.37
C ALA A 455 -27.90 12.50 -19.91
N SER A 456 -27.44 11.37 -20.41
CA SER A 456 -27.24 11.13 -21.83
C SER A 456 -28.55 10.97 -22.64
N GLY A 457 -29.63 10.60 -21.96
CA GLY A 457 -30.92 10.26 -22.61
C GLY A 457 -30.94 8.89 -23.30
N ARG A 458 -29.83 8.15 -23.36
CA ARG A 458 -29.75 6.82 -24.02
C ARG A 458 -30.44 5.72 -23.24
N ARG A 459 -30.57 5.88 -21.92
CA ARG A 459 -31.21 4.92 -20.99
C ARG A 459 -30.62 3.51 -21.09
N ASN A 460 -29.30 3.39 -21.25
CA ASN A 460 -28.61 2.10 -21.26
C ASN A 460 -28.73 1.39 -19.93
N VAL A 461 -28.89 0.07 -19.97
CA VAL A 461 -28.93 -0.80 -18.80
C VAL A 461 -27.74 -1.72 -18.84
N THR A 462 -26.86 -1.62 -17.84
CA THR A 462 -25.79 -2.59 -17.61
C THR A 462 -26.02 -3.38 -16.33
N ARG A 463 -25.28 -4.47 -16.18
CA ARG A 463 -25.30 -5.26 -14.93
C ARG A 463 -24.83 -4.46 -13.73
N HIS A 464 -23.92 -3.48 -13.91
CA HIS A 464 -23.27 -2.76 -12.82
C HIS A 464 -24.26 -1.99 -11.96
N ALA A 465 -25.12 -1.13 -12.56
CA ALA A 465 -26.15 -0.42 -11.83
C ALA A 465 -27.07 -1.38 -11.03
N ASN A 466 -27.43 -2.50 -11.63
CA ASN A 466 -28.37 -3.45 -11.04
C ASN A 466 -27.74 -4.38 -9.99
N ILE A 467 -26.42 -4.68 -10.08
CA ILE A 467 -25.69 -5.41 -9.04
C ILE A 467 -25.48 -4.51 -7.82
N PHE A 468 -25.04 -3.26 -8.02
CA PHE A 468 -24.83 -2.33 -6.91
C PHE A 468 -26.13 -1.95 -6.19
N ALA A 469 -27.28 -2.03 -6.85
CA ALA A 469 -28.59 -1.81 -6.22
C ALA A 469 -28.97 -2.90 -5.19
N ILE A 470 -28.29 -4.04 -5.20
CA ILE A 470 -28.52 -5.15 -4.23
C ILE A 470 -27.69 -4.94 -2.95
N LEU A 471 -26.58 -4.20 -3.06
CA LEU A 471 -25.65 -3.93 -1.95
C LEU A 471 -26.11 -2.76 -1.08
#